data_37434c3cddb44316785c994fbcad5028
#
_entry.id   37434c3cddb44316785c994fbcad5028
#
_cell.length_a   1.000
_cell.length_b   1.000
_cell.length_c   1.000
_cell.angle_alpha   90.00
_cell.angle_beta   90.00
_cell.angle_gamma   90.00
#
_symmetry.space_group_name_H-M   'P 1'
#
loop_
_entity.id
_entity.type
_entity.pdbx_description
1 polymer ?
#
loop_
_entity_poly.entity_id
_entity_poly.type
_entity_poly.pdbx_seq_one_letter_code
_entity_poly.pdbx_strand_id
1 'polypeptide(L)'
;MVRPKTYVGLDIGTTSVKVVVAENVNQRLNIIGVGSQRSEGLSRGVIVDIDKTVEAIRSAVSQAEQKSNIKINEVIVGVPSNQINIEPCYGMIAVSGENREITDKDIHNVLSAAKVRAVPPEREIISVVPEEFIVDGFDGIRDPRGMIGVRLELYASMITGPKTIIHNIKRCVEKAGLVIGDFVVQPLANAEVALSEDERDFGTILIDLGGGQSTASVLHEGQLKFSYVDQEGGEYVTKDISTILNTTLDNAERIKLEYGYASSKKARPDEYFPVETIGKKEPTKVDEQYLAEIIEARLQQIYETLKKALDQVEAFDLPGGLVITGGASSLPGAVELAESILGEEARFYIPEEVGLRNPSYTTAYGIVAYAAKLPDIYHVAQGRSKQVKQPLHPTENRSYEPKPADHVAPSYSEEGYGQESTKENSYEKKVKQLISSEDGGFMQKVRNIIDDIFN
;
A
#
# COMPACT_ATOMS: atom_id res chain seq x y z
N MET A 1 8.89 24.38 26.07
CA MET A 1 9.25 23.36 25.07
C MET A 1 7.95 22.90 24.42
N VAL A 2 7.83 23.03 23.11
CA VAL A 2 6.69 22.49 22.35
C VAL A 2 6.83 20.95 22.42
N ARG A 3 5.79 20.25 22.88
CA ARG A 3 5.81 18.79 22.91
C ARG A 3 5.80 18.27 21.46
N PRO A 4 6.61 17.26 21.14
CA PRO A 4 6.61 16.70 19.81
C PRO A 4 5.22 16.13 19.46
N LYS A 5 4.77 16.34 18.23
CA LYS A 5 3.53 15.75 17.73
C LYS A 5 3.82 14.33 17.23
N THR A 6 3.09 13.37 17.77
CA THR A 6 3.25 11.96 17.40
C THR A 6 2.28 11.61 16.27
N TYR A 7 2.77 10.87 15.28
CA TYR A 7 1.99 10.33 14.17
C TYR A 7 2.10 8.82 14.14
N VAL A 8 1.01 8.14 13.87
CA VAL A 8 0.96 6.69 13.76
C VAL A 8 0.36 6.32 12.42
N GLY A 9 1.18 5.77 11.54
CA GLY A 9 0.77 5.26 10.23
C GLY A 9 0.45 3.77 10.30
N LEU A 10 -0.68 3.38 9.72
CA LEU A 10 -1.12 1.99 9.57
C LEU A 10 -1.24 1.67 8.08
N ASP A 11 -0.41 0.77 7.60
CA ASP A 11 -0.49 0.16 6.28
C ASP A 11 -1.04 -1.26 6.39
N ILE A 12 -2.20 -1.49 5.76
CA ILE A 12 -2.86 -2.79 5.74
C ILE A 12 -2.56 -3.45 4.39
N GLY A 13 -1.38 -4.08 4.29
CA GLY A 13 -0.91 -4.73 3.08
C GLY A 13 -1.33 -6.19 2.97
N THR A 14 -1.31 -6.73 1.75
CA THR A 14 -1.70 -8.12 1.46
C THR A 14 -0.82 -9.13 2.18
N THR A 15 0.50 -8.93 2.17
CA THR A 15 1.47 -9.85 2.79
C THR A 15 1.74 -9.51 4.25
N SER A 16 1.65 -8.25 4.63
CA SER A 16 1.90 -7.82 6.00
C SER A 16 1.18 -6.52 6.34
N VAL A 17 0.69 -6.44 7.57
CA VAL A 17 0.23 -5.20 8.20
C VAL A 17 1.41 -4.54 8.88
N LYS A 18 1.62 -3.25 8.62
CA LYS A 18 2.73 -2.47 9.20
C LYS A 18 2.23 -1.24 9.93
N VAL A 19 2.87 -0.96 11.04
CA VAL A 19 2.64 0.23 11.86
C VAL A 19 3.96 0.96 12.06
N VAL A 20 3.96 2.26 11.76
CA VAL A 20 5.11 3.14 12.01
C VAL A 20 4.67 4.25 12.95
N VAL A 21 5.40 4.42 14.04
CA VAL A 21 5.21 5.51 15.02
C VAL A 21 6.38 6.47 14.91
N ALA A 22 6.08 7.74 14.65
CA ALA A 22 7.08 8.78 14.56
C ALA A 22 6.71 10.03 15.36
N GLU A 23 7.72 10.69 15.88
CA GLU A 23 7.63 12.01 16.49
C GLU A 23 8.18 13.07 15.54
N ASN A 24 7.41 14.13 15.32
CA ASN A 24 7.90 15.29 14.58
C ASN A 24 8.55 16.27 15.56
N VAL A 25 9.86 16.41 15.45
CA VAL A 25 10.68 17.33 16.24
C VAL A 25 11.36 18.32 15.29
N ASN A 26 10.99 19.59 15.34
CA ASN A 26 11.56 20.63 14.47
C ASN A 26 11.51 20.25 12.96
N GLN A 27 10.38 19.78 12.50
CA GLN A 27 10.13 19.34 11.10
C GLN A 27 10.92 18.09 10.68
N ARG A 28 11.56 17.39 11.62
CA ARG A 28 12.20 16.10 11.36
C ARG A 28 11.40 14.99 12.01
N LEU A 29 11.18 13.94 11.24
CA LEU A 29 10.51 12.73 11.73
C LEU A 29 11.56 11.80 12.36
N ASN A 30 11.34 11.47 13.62
CA ASN A 30 12.09 10.46 14.33
C ASN A 30 11.23 9.22 14.51
N ILE A 31 11.63 8.09 13.95
CA ILE A 31 10.93 6.82 14.10
C ILE A 31 11.21 6.28 15.51
N ILE A 32 10.15 6.11 16.30
CA ILE A 32 10.24 5.65 17.69
C ILE A 32 9.63 4.27 17.91
N GLY A 33 8.83 3.76 16.96
CA GLY A 33 8.23 2.44 17.04
C GLY A 33 7.85 1.89 15.68
N VAL A 34 8.04 0.58 15.50
CA VAL A 34 7.69 -0.13 14.27
C VAL A 34 7.08 -1.48 14.66
N GLY A 35 5.94 -1.79 14.09
CA GLY A 35 5.30 -3.10 14.18
C GLY A 35 5.08 -3.69 12.80
N SER A 36 5.22 -5.01 12.66
CA SER A 36 4.94 -5.73 11.42
C SER A 36 4.39 -7.10 11.73
N GLN A 37 3.29 -7.47 11.10
CA GLN A 37 2.66 -8.76 11.26
C GLN A 37 2.26 -9.32 9.89
N ARG A 38 2.52 -10.61 9.65
CA ARG A 38 2.04 -11.29 8.43
C ARG A 38 0.53 -11.15 8.35
N SER A 39 0.03 -10.82 7.17
CA SER A 39 -1.40 -10.70 6.88
C SER A 39 -1.92 -11.98 6.24
N GLU A 40 -3.07 -12.46 6.70
CA GLU A 40 -3.76 -13.61 6.12
C GLU A 40 -5.21 -13.27 5.75
N GLY A 41 -5.63 -12.04 6.01
CA GLY A 41 -7.00 -11.55 5.81
C GLY A 41 -7.20 -10.78 4.50
N LEU A 42 -6.17 -10.61 3.67
CA LEU A 42 -6.23 -9.86 2.43
C LEU A 42 -5.93 -10.75 1.21
N SER A 43 -6.52 -10.38 0.08
CA SER A 43 -6.18 -10.94 -1.22
C SER A 43 -6.22 -9.80 -2.25
N ARG A 44 -5.18 -9.67 -3.09
CA ARG A 44 -5.11 -8.66 -4.16
C ARG A 44 -5.38 -7.22 -3.67
N GLY A 45 -4.84 -6.87 -2.52
CA GLY A 45 -5.04 -5.55 -1.91
C GLY A 45 -6.41 -5.31 -1.27
N VAL A 46 -7.31 -6.31 -1.25
CA VAL A 46 -8.67 -6.19 -0.71
C VAL A 46 -8.83 -7.09 0.51
N ILE A 47 -9.54 -6.59 1.54
CA ILE A 47 -9.85 -7.36 2.76
C ILE A 47 -10.92 -8.40 2.41
N VAL A 48 -10.59 -9.68 2.59
CA VAL A 48 -11.48 -10.83 2.38
C VAL A 48 -11.86 -11.54 3.67
N ASP A 49 -11.07 -11.36 4.73
CA ASP A 49 -11.34 -11.87 6.08
C ASP A 49 -11.07 -10.78 7.12
N ILE A 50 -12.16 -10.27 7.70
CA ILE A 50 -12.11 -9.16 8.67
C ILE A 50 -11.41 -9.60 9.96
N ASP A 51 -11.70 -10.80 10.47
CA ASP A 51 -11.22 -11.21 11.78
C ASP A 51 -9.71 -11.49 11.76
N LYS A 52 -9.20 -12.16 10.73
CA LYS A 52 -7.75 -12.32 10.50
C LYS A 52 -7.05 -10.98 10.31
N THR A 53 -7.65 -10.05 9.59
CA THR A 53 -7.10 -8.70 9.42
C THR A 53 -7.03 -7.95 10.75
N VAL A 54 -8.07 -8.04 11.60
CA VAL A 54 -8.11 -7.44 12.94
C VAL A 54 -7.00 -8.00 13.84
N GLU A 55 -6.77 -9.31 13.82
CA GLU A 55 -5.69 -9.94 14.58
C GLU A 55 -4.31 -9.44 14.14
N ALA A 56 -4.09 -9.34 12.83
CA ALA A 56 -2.85 -8.82 12.28
C ALA A 56 -2.63 -7.34 12.66
N ILE A 57 -3.67 -6.50 12.61
CA ILE A 57 -3.61 -5.10 13.05
C ILE A 57 -3.24 -5.02 14.53
N ARG A 58 -3.93 -5.77 15.40
CA ARG A 58 -3.66 -5.78 16.85
C ARG A 58 -2.24 -6.20 17.17
N SER A 59 -1.75 -7.24 16.50
CA SER A 59 -0.38 -7.72 16.68
C SER A 59 0.65 -6.67 16.26
N ALA A 60 0.50 -6.07 15.07
CA ALA A 60 1.41 -5.02 14.58
C ALA A 60 1.40 -3.79 15.49
N VAL A 61 0.20 -3.35 15.95
CA VAL A 61 0.05 -2.24 16.89
C VAL A 61 0.72 -2.54 18.22
N SER A 62 0.51 -3.73 18.78
CA SER A 62 1.14 -4.13 20.05
C SER A 62 2.68 -4.11 19.97
N GLN A 63 3.26 -4.57 18.86
CA GLN A 63 4.70 -4.50 18.63
C GLN A 63 5.20 -3.05 18.56
N ALA A 64 4.46 -2.17 17.88
CA ALA A 64 4.81 -0.76 17.77
C ALA A 64 4.70 -0.04 19.12
N GLU A 65 3.66 -0.34 19.94
CA GLU A 65 3.48 0.17 21.31
C GLU A 65 4.63 -0.23 22.22
N GLN A 66 5.06 -1.50 22.16
CA GLN A 66 6.18 -2.00 22.97
C GLN A 66 7.51 -1.28 22.63
N LYS A 67 7.76 -1.03 21.35
CA LYS A 67 9.01 -0.36 20.92
C LYS A 67 8.99 1.14 21.18
N SER A 68 7.83 1.81 20.99
CA SER A 68 7.70 3.25 21.23
C SER A 68 7.43 3.62 22.68
N ASN A 69 7.00 2.67 23.50
CA ASN A 69 6.51 2.90 24.87
C ASN A 69 5.35 3.91 24.92
N ILE A 70 4.50 3.93 23.86
CA ILE A 70 3.35 4.81 23.75
C ILE A 70 2.11 3.96 23.46
N LYS A 71 0.98 4.25 24.16
CA LYS A 71 -0.30 3.63 23.85
C LYS A 71 -0.92 4.25 22.61
N ILE A 72 -1.25 3.40 21.62
CA ILE A 72 -1.81 3.82 20.33
C ILE A 72 -3.33 3.70 20.40
N ASN A 73 -4.02 4.83 20.24
CA ASN A 73 -5.49 4.87 20.20
C ASN A 73 -6.01 5.38 18.84
N GLU A 74 -5.21 6.15 18.12
CA GLU A 74 -5.57 6.77 16.85
C GLU A 74 -4.48 6.47 15.82
N VAL A 75 -4.90 6.15 14.59
CA VAL A 75 -4.02 5.82 13.47
C VAL A 75 -4.42 6.58 12.20
N ILE A 76 -3.44 6.87 11.37
CA ILE A 76 -3.62 7.34 10.00
C ILE A 76 -3.51 6.12 9.11
N VAL A 77 -4.51 5.89 8.27
CA VAL A 77 -4.65 4.63 7.53
C VAL A 77 -4.35 4.82 6.05
N GLY A 78 -3.47 3.97 5.52
CA GLY A 78 -3.24 3.88 4.08
C GLY A 78 -4.43 3.26 3.35
N VAL A 79 -4.89 3.92 2.29
CA VAL A 79 -5.94 3.40 1.40
C VAL A 79 -5.31 3.00 0.07
N PRO A 80 -5.48 1.74 -0.38
CA PRO A 80 -4.97 1.32 -1.68
C PRO A 80 -5.67 2.08 -2.81
N SER A 81 -4.98 2.25 -3.93
CA SER A 81 -5.53 2.99 -5.07
C SER A 81 -6.41 2.16 -6.00
N ASN A 82 -6.87 0.99 -5.55
CA ASN A 82 -7.78 0.15 -6.31
C ASN A 82 -9.06 0.91 -6.68
N GLN A 83 -9.26 1.15 -7.97
CA GLN A 83 -10.43 1.82 -8.52
C GLN A 83 -10.70 3.22 -7.90
N ILE A 84 -9.66 3.94 -7.49
CA ILE A 84 -9.82 5.35 -7.12
C ILE A 84 -10.19 6.16 -8.36
N ASN A 85 -10.89 7.28 -8.12
CA ASN A 85 -11.14 8.30 -9.13
C ASN A 85 -10.67 9.64 -8.58
N ILE A 86 -9.98 10.41 -9.41
CA ILE A 86 -9.41 11.72 -9.08
C ILE A 86 -10.10 12.72 -9.97
N GLU A 87 -10.84 13.64 -9.37
CA GLU A 87 -11.61 14.63 -10.10
C GLU A 87 -11.42 16.02 -9.52
N PRO A 88 -11.33 17.06 -10.37
CA PRO A 88 -11.31 18.43 -9.88
C PRO A 88 -12.64 18.75 -9.20
N CYS A 89 -12.59 19.48 -8.09
CA CYS A 89 -13.75 20.00 -7.42
C CYS A 89 -13.55 21.48 -7.06
N TYR A 90 -14.65 22.18 -6.92
CA TYR A 90 -14.70 23.62 -6.68
C TYR A 90 -15.70 23.93 -5.59
N GLY A 91 -15.32 24.83 -4.68
CA GLY A 91 -16.21 25.37 -3.67
C GLY A 91 -16.14 26.87 -3.62
N MET A 92 -17.25 27.53 -3.29
CA MET A 92 -17.34 28.98 -3.12
C MET A 92 -18.27 29.29 -1.96
N ILE A 93 -17.87 30.27 -1.14
CA ILE A 93 -18.69 30.83 -0.06
C ILE A 93 -18.57 32.33 -0.01
N ALA A 94 -19.57 32.99 0.59
CA ALA A 94 -19.43 34.35 1.08
C ALA A 94 -18.80 34.31 2.47
N VAL A 95 -17.77 35.12 2.70
CA VAL A 95 -17.12 35.28 4.01
C VAL A 95 -18.08 35.96 4.97
N SER A 96 -18.33 35.29 6.11
CA SER A 96 -19.26 35.79 7.13
C SER A 96 -18.48 36.44 8.27
N GLY A 97 -18.94 37.60 8.75
CA GLY A 97 -18.34 38.31 9.89
C GLY A 97 -18.32 39.83 9.67
N GLU A 98 -18.35 40.59 10.75
CA GLU A 98 -18.36 42.05 10.68
C GLU A 98 -17.11 42.64 9.98
N ASN A 99 -15.94 41.97 10.17
CA ASN A 99 -14.67 42.44 9.62
C ASN A 99 -14.30 41.70 8.30
N ARG A 100 -15.12 40.74 7.84
CA ARG A 100 -14.82 39.90 6.64
C ARG A 100 -13.42 39.29 6.64
N GLU A 101 -12.87 39.05 7.82
CA GLU A 101 -11.62 38.31 7.99
C GLU A 101 -11.88 36.79 7.84
N ILE A 102 -11.11 36.14 6.98
CA ILE A 102 -11.23 34.72 6.71
C ILE A 102 -10.70 33.93 7.91
N THR A 103 -11.55 33.06 8.43
CA THR A 103 -11.30 32.25 9.62
C THR A 103 -11.22 30.75 9.28
N ASP A 104 -10.79 29.92 10.26
CA ASP A 104 -10.82 28.47 10.15
C ASP A 104 -12.21 27.92 9.78
N LYS A 105 -13.28 28.61 10.25
CA LYS A 105 -14.66 28.23 9.92
C LYS A 105 -14.96 28.42 8.43
N ASP A 106 -14.46 29.50 7.83
CA ASP A 106 -14.66 29.78 6.40
C ASP A 106 -13.89 28.75 5.55
N ILE A 107 -12.69 28.35 5.96
CA ILE A 107 -11.93 27.29 5.32
C ILE A 107 -12.73 25.97 5.35
N HIS A 108 -13.29 25.61 6.51
CA HIS A 108 -14.14 24.43 6.64
C HIS A 108 -15.38 24.50 5.76
N ASN A 109 -16.01 25.66 5.69
CA ASN A 109 -17.22 25.88 4.90
C ASN A 109 -16.94 25.79 3.40
N VAL A 110 -15.87 26.41 2.88
CA VAL A 110 -15.53 26.36 1.46
C VAL A 110 -15.14 24.94 1.03
N LEU A 111 -14.44 24.19 1.89
CA LEU A 111 -14.15 22.78 1.62
C LEU A 111 -15.43 21.92 1.65
N SER A 112 -16.34 22.22 2.57
CA SER A 112 -17.65 21.55 2.62
C SER A 112 -18.47 21.84 1.37
N ALA A 113 -18.43 23.08 0.86
CA ALA A 113 -19.06 23.45 -0.40
C ALA A 113 -18.43 22.69 -1.60
N ALA A 114 -17.11 22.52 -1.63
CA ALA A 114 -16.41 21.75 -2.67
C ALA A 114 -16.80 20.26 -2.66
N LYS A 115 -17.16 19.70 -1.50
CA LYS A 115 -17.63 18.32 -1.34
C LYS A 115 -19.09 18.12 -1.80
N VAL A 116 -19.88 19.16 -2.00
CA VAL A 116 -21.29 19.07 -2.44
C VAL A 116 -21.37 18.74 -3.93
N ARG A 117 -20.80 17.61 -4.30
CA ARG A 117 -20.94 17.03 -5.63
C ARG A 117 -21.68 15.70 -5.52
N ALA A 118 -22.49 15.37 -6.53
CA ALA A 118 -23.12 14.07 -6.59
C ALA A 118 -22.06 12.98 -6.77
N VAL A 119 -21.62 12.39 -5.68
CA VAL A 119 -20.78 11.19 -5.69
C VAL A 119 -21.68 9.98 -5.86
N PRO A 120 -21.39 9.05 -6.79
CA PRO A 120 -22.17 7.83 -6.98
C PRO A 120 -22.35 7.07 -5.66
N PRO A 121 -23.50 6.43 -5.41
CA PRO A 121 -23.82 5.78 -4.12
C PRO A 121 -22.83 4.68 -3.70
N GLU A 122 -22.18 4.04 -4.69
CA GLU A 122 -21.18 2.99 -4.51
C GLU A 122 -19.78 3.52 -4.16
N ARG A 123 -19.59 4.84 -4.21
CA ARG A 123 -18.30 5.50 -3.92
C ARG A 123 -18.36 6.33 -2.65
N GLU A 124 -17.21 6.57 -2.06
CA GLU A 124 -17.01 7.43 -0.89
C GLU A 124 -15.83 8.36 -1.12
N ILE A 125 -15.92 9.59 -0.62
CA ILE A 125 -14.80 10.55 -0.63
C ILE A 125 -13.75 10.07 0.36
N ILE A 126 -12.54 9.79 -0.13
CA ILE A 126 -11.37 9.44 0.68
C ILE A 126 -10.72 10.73 1.18
N SER A 127 -10.44 11.64 0.26
CA SER A 127 -9.75 12.90 0.56
C SER A 127 -10.17 14.01 -0.41
N VAL A 128 -10.05 15.25 0.05
CA VAL A 128 -10.08 16.44 -0.82
C VAL A 128 -8.79 17.20 -0.57
N VAL A 129 -7.98 17.32 -1.60
CA VAL A 129 -6.65 17.93 -1.55
C VAL A 129 -6.78 19.36 -2.09
N PRO A 130 -6.68 20.40 -1.24
CA PRO A 130 -6.67 21.79 -1.69
C PRO A 130 -5.50 22.06 -2.65
N GLU A 131 -5.78 22.73 -3.75
CA GLU A 131 -4.77 23.16 -4.71
C GLU A 131 -4.47 24.65 -4.51
N GLU A 132 -5.51 25.48 -4.60
CA GLU A 132 -5.39 26.91 -4.36
C GLU A 132 -6.69 27.51 -3.81
N PHE A 133 -6.54 28.60 -3.11
CA PHE A 133 -7.66 29.47 -2.71
C PHE A 133 -7.65 30.74 -3.53
N ILE A 134 -8.85 31.27 -3.77
CA ILE A 134 -9.06 32.56 -4.43
C ILE A 134 -9.88 33.46 -3.50
N VAL A 135 -9.37 34.66 -3.24
CA VAL A 135 -10.05 35.68 -2.41
C VAL A 135 -10.38 36.89 -3.28
N ASP A 136 -11.67 37.18 -3.45
CA ASP A 136 -12.18 38.29 -4.27
C ASP A 136 -11.59 38.35 -5.70
N GLY A 137 -11.23 37.16 -6.28
CA GLY A 137 -10.66 37.03 -7.61
C GLY A 137 -9.13 37.06 -7.66
N PHE A 138 -8.44 37.13 -6.52
CA PHE A 138 -7.00 36.97 -6.43
C PHE A 138 -6.70 35.49 -6.20
N ASP A 139 -6.02 34.86 -7.12
CA ASP A 139 -5.66 33.43 -7.17
C ASP A 139 -4.29 33.12 -6.54
N GLY A 140 -3.88 31.84 -6.58
CA GLY A 140 -2.57 31.39 -6.11
C GLY A 140 -2.36 31.43 -4.59
N ILE A 141 -3.42 31.62 -3.80
CA ILE A 141 -3.34 31.72 -2.35
C ILE A 141 -3.30 30.34 -1.74
N ARG A 142 -2.26 30.04 -0.95
CA ARG A 142 -2.11 28.74 -0.25
C ARG A 142 -2.80 28.71 1.12
N ASP A 143 -2.80 29.85 1.83
CA ASP A 143 -3.47 30.01 3.13
C ASP A 143 -4.12 31.38 3.22
N PRO A 144 -5.45 31.48 3.07
CA PRO A 144 -6.17 32.75 3.07
C PRO A 144 -6.56 33.23 4.48
N ARG A 145 -6.23 32.51 5.55
CA ARG A 145 -6.60 32.88 6.92
C ARG A 145 -6.00 34.24 7.33
N GLY A 146 -6.81 35.05 7.95
CA GLY A 146 -6.42 36.42 8.33
C GLY A 146 -6.52 37.45 7.19
N MET A 147 -6.76 37.04 5.95
CA MET A 147 -7.05 37.94 4.84
C MET A 147 -8.49 38.49 4.96
N ILE A 148 -8.71 39.70 4.46
CA ILE A 148 -10.04 40.30 4.38
C ILE A 148 -10.57 40.06 2.97
N GLY A 149 -11.80 39.54 2.85
CA GLY A 149 -12.46 39.32 1.58
C GLY A 149 -13.95 39.06 1.72
N VAL A 150 -14.68 39.27 0.63
CA VAL A 150 -16.13 39.03 0.55
C VAL A 150 -16.43 37.60 0.11
N ARG A 151 -15.60 37.09 -0.82
CA ARG A 151 -15.77 35.82 -1.46
C ARG A 151 -14.50 34.99 -1.29
N LEU A 152 -14.66 33.75 -0.81
CA LEU A 152 -13.62 32.77 -0.73
C LEU A 152 -13.99 31.60 -1.65
N GLU A 153 -13.06 31.23 -2.54
CA GLU A 153 -13.18 30.11 -3.47
C GLU A 153 -12.05 29.12 -3.20
N LEU A 154 -12.28 27.86 -3.52
CA LEU A 154 -11.32 26.76 -3.40
C LEU A 154 -11.36 25.92 -4.67
N TYR A 155 -10.22 25.74 -5.31
CA TYR A 155 -9.97 24.67 -6.25
C TYR A 155 -9.24 23.53 -5.53
N ALA A 156 -9.69 22.29 -5.75
CA ALA A 156 -9.15 21.12 -5.08
C ALA A 156 -9.33 19.88 -5.94
N SER A 157 -8.51 18.87 -5.68
CA SER A 157 -8.68 17.51 -6.21
C SER A 157 -9.45 16.65 -5.22
N MET A 158 -10.58 16.08 -5.64
CA MET A 158 -11.38 15.14 -4.87
C MET A 158 -11.01 13.70 -5.25
N ILE A 159 -10.55 12.94 -4.27
CA ILE A 159 -10.23 11.52 -4.43
C ILE A 159 -11.36 10.69 -3.84
N THR A 160 -11.97 9.86 -4.68
CA THR A 160 -13.03 8.93 -4.28
C THR A 160 -12.60 7.49 -4.52
N GLY A 161 -13.17 6.56 -3.76
CA GLY A 161 -12.92 5.13 -3.92
C GLY A 161 -14.18 4.28 -3.69
N PRO A 162 -14.11 2.96 -3.95
CA PRO A 162 -15.22 2.05 -3.69
C PRO A 162 -15.59 2.05 -2.21
N LYS A 163 -16.86 2.29 -1.91
CA LYS A 163 -17.39 2.32 -0.54
C LYS A 163 -17.13 1.04 0.24
N THR A 164 -17.15 -0.11 -0.45
CA THR A 164 -16.89 -1.42 0.14
C THR A 164 -15.46 -1.55 0.68
N ILE A 165 -14.46 -1.07 -0.07
CA ILE A 165 -13.05 -1.08 0.35
C ILE A 165 -12.88 -0.21 1.60
N ILE A 166 -13.37 1.02 1.56
CA ILE A 166 -13.23 1.98 2.66
C ILE A 166 -13.98 1.48 3.90
N HIS A 167 -15.20 0.93 3.72
CA HIS A 167 -15.98 0.36 4.80
C HIS A 167 -15.27 -0.81 5.49
N ASN A 168 -14.69 -1.73 4.72
CA ASN A 168 -13.97 -2.87 5.27
C ASN A 168 -12.73 -2.44 6.07
N ILE A 169 -11.99 -1.46 5.56
CA ILE A 169 -10.84 -0.86 6.28
C ILE A 169 -11.32 -0.25 7.60
N LYS A 170 -12.35 0.61 7.57
CA LYS A 170 -12.94 1.21 8.78
C LYS A 170 -13.34 0.14 9.80
N ARG A 171 -14.05 -0.88 9.33
CA ARG A 171 -14.53 -1.97 10.17
C ARG A 171 -13.40 -2.74 10.86
N CYS A 172 -12.31 -3.02 10.15
CA CYS A 172 -11.15 -3.71 10.73
C CYS A 172 -10.44 -2.85 11.78
N VAL A 173 -10.20 -1.57 11.49
CA VAL A 173 -9.52 -0.65 12.41
C VAL A 173 -10.33 -0.41 13.68
N GLU A 174 -11.65 -0.18 13.55
CA GLU A 174 -12.56 -0.01 14.68
C GLU A 174 -12.67 -1.28 15.53
N LYS A 175 -12.81 -2.46 14.90
CA LYS A 175 -12.80 -3.75 15.61
C LYS A 175 -11.46 -4.03 16.30
N ALA A 176 -10.35 -3.52 15.78
CA ALA A 176 -9.06 -3.59 16.46
C ALA A 176 -9.00 -2.71 17.72
N GLY A 177 -9.97 -1.81 17.94
CA GLY A 177 -10.05 -0.91 19.09
C GLY A 177 -9.37 0.44 18.82
N LEU A 178 -9.17 0.80 17.57
CA LEU A 178 -8.49 2.03 17.15
C LEU A 178 -9.46 3.03 16.53
N VAL A 179 -9.11 4.31 16.62
CA VAL A 179 -9.82 5.41 15.95
C VAL A 179 -9.03 5.79 14.70
N ILE A 180 -9.74 5.98 13.59
CA ILE A 180 -9.13 6.48 12.36
C ILE A 180 -9.02 7.99 12.47
N GLY A 181 -7.80 8.47 12.51
CA GLY A 181 -7.49 9.89 12.49
C GLY A 181 -7.60 10.47 11.09
N ASP A 182 -7.08 9.81 10.08
CA ASP A 182 -7.14 10.21 8.68
C ASP A 182 -6.97 9.03 7.73
N PHE A 183 -7.33 9.26 6.46
CA PHE A 183 -7.00 8.38 5.34
C PHE A 183 -5.98 9.05 4.43
N VAL A 184 -4.99 8.29 4.00
CA VAL A 184 -4.00 8.73 3.01
C VAL A 184 -3.97 7.70 1.88
N VAL A 185 -4.13 8.15 0.64
CA VAL A 185 -4.00 7.25 -0.52
C VAL A 185 -2.55 6.81 -0.66
N GLN A 186 -2.30 5.51 -0.78
CA GLN A 186 -0.94 4.94 -0.79
C GLN A 186 0.01 5.57 -1.81
N PRO A 187 -0.38 5.88 -3.07
CA PRO A 187 0.47 6.60 -4.00
C PRO A 187 0.97 7.95 -3.50
N LEU A 188 0.12 8.74 -2.83
CA LEU A 188 0.52 10.02 -2.25
C LEU A 188 1.50 9.83 -1.08
N ALA A 189 1.27 8.81 -0.26
CA ALA A 189 2.19 8.44 0.82
C ALA A 189 3.56 8.03 0.27
N ASN A 190 3.58 7.15 -0.73
CA ASN A 190 4.82 6.68 -1.36
C ASN A 190 5.58 7.83 -2.04
N ALA A 191 4.87 8.71 -2.76
CA ALA A 191 5.46 9.88 -3.42
C ALA A 191 6.10 10.85 -2.44
N GLU A 192 5.52 11.01 -1.24
CA GLU A 192 6.04 11.93 -0.23
C GLU A 192 7.45 11.59 0.23
N VAL A 193 7.80 10.31 0.28
CA VAL A 193 9.10 9.83 0.75
C VAL A 193 10.02 9.39 -0.38
N ALA A 194 9.46 8.89 -1.48
CA ALA A 194 10.23 8.33 -2.57
C ALA A 194 10.63 9.36 -3.63
N LEU A 195 9.94 10.50 -3.73
CA LEU A 195 10.19 11.52 -4.74
C LEU A 195 10.67 12.83 -4.11
N SER A 196 11.62 13.49 -4.76
CA SER A 196 11.98 14.88 -4.48
C SER A 196 10.85 15.84 -4.87
N GLU A 197 10.94 17.11 -4.45
CA GLU A 197 9.98 18.13 -4.86
C GLU A 197 10.02 18.34 -6.38
N ASP A 198 11.21 18.42 -6.98
CA ASP A 198 11.38 18.59 -8.42
C ASP A 198 10.78 17.41 -9.20
N GLU A 199 11.01 16.15 -8.77
CA GLU A 199 10.40 14.97 -9.40
C GLU A 199 8.88 15.01 -9.35
N ARG A 200 8.28 15.50 -8.27
CA ARG A 200 6.81 15.66 -8.16
C ARG A 200 6.28 16.79 -9.02
N ASP A 201 7.02 17.87 -9.17
CA ASP A 201 6.59 19.04 -9.93
C ASP A 201 6.74 18.83 -11.44
N PHE A 202 7.87 18.29 -11.89
CA PHE A 202 8.12 18.05 -13.33
C PHE A 202 7.41 16.82 -13.87
N GLY A 203 7.00 15.91 -13.01
CA GLY A 203 6.27 14.71 -13.39
C GLY A 203 7.13 13.45 -13.38
N THR A 204 6.70 12.44 -12.62
CA THR A 204 7.42 11.18 -12.39
C THR A 204 6.47 10.00 -12.36
N ILE A 205 6.91 8.89 -12.90
CA ILE A 205 6.26 7.58 -12.75
C ILE A 205 6.77 6.95 -11.46
N LEU A 206 5.86 6.58 -10.56
CA LEU A 206 6.17 5.86 -9.33
C LEU A 206 5.52 4.48 -9.36
N ILE A 207 6.34 3.41 -9.31
CA ILE A 207 5.88 2.03 -9.23
C ILE A 207 6.10 1.49 -7.82
N ASP A 208 5.03 0.99 -7.19
CA ASP A 208 5.07 0.19 -5.96
C ASP A 208 4.83 -1.28 -6.31
N LEU A 209 5.90 -2.08 -6.30
CA LEU A 209 5.84 -3.51 -6.55
C LEU A 209 5.56 -4.24 -5.21
N GLY A 210 4.30 -4.38 -4.87
CA GLY A 210 3.85 -4.99 -3.62
C GLY A 210 3.81 -6.51 -3.64
N GLY A 211 3.32 -7.11 -2.53
CA GLY A 211 3.13 -8.56 -2.44
C GLY A 211 1.90 -9.04 -3.22
N GLY A 212 0.74 -8.46 -2.98
CA GLY A 212 -0.53 -8.90 -3.58
C GLY A 212 -1.00 -8.06 -4.75
N GLN A 213 -0.35 -6.95 -5.02
CA GLN A 213 -0.67 -6.03 -6.13
C GLN A 213 0.55 -5.19 -6.48
N SER A 214 0.56 -4.67 -7.69
CA SER A 214 1.56 -3.73 -8.20
C SER A 214 0.85 -2.46 -8.67
N THR A 215 1.35 -1.31 -8.24
CA THR A 215 0.70 -0.02 -8.52
C THR A 215 1.64 0.87 -9.32
N ALA A 216 1.17 1.38 -10.46
CA ALA A 216 1.83 2.45 -11.20
C ALA A 216 1.05 3.75 -11.00
N SER A 217 1.76 4.82 -10.65
CA SER A 217 1.17 6.13 -10.38
C SER A 217 1.96 7.23 -11.09
N VAL A 218 1.27 8.27 -11.52
CA VAL A 218 1.87 9.44 -12.16
C VAL A 218 1.63 10.65 -11.28
N LEU A 219 2.72 11.26 -10.83
CA LEU A 219 2.75 12.52 -10.10
C LEU A 219 3.18 13.61 -11.06
N HIS A 220 2.50 14.76 -11.06
CA HIS A 220 2.85 15.93 -11.86
C HIS A 220 2.25 17.18 -11.21
N GLU A 221 2.97 18.29 -11.18
CA GLU A 221 2.58 19.54 -10.48
C GLU A 221 2.25 19.31 -9.01
N GLY A 222 3.01 18.42 -8.35
CA GLY A 222 2.79 18.04 -6.95
C GLY A 222 1.52 17.21 -6.68
N GLN A 223 0.80 16.78 -7.73
CA GLN A 223 -0.49 16.10 -7.64
C GLN A 223 -0.43 14.69 -8.18
N LEU A 224 -1.28 13.81 -7.65
CA LEU A 224 -1.54 12.50 -8.23
C LEU A 224 -2.48 12.66 -9.43
N LYS A 225 -1.98 12.50 -10.64
CA LYS A 225 -2.76 12.64 -11.90
C LYS A 225 -3.36 11.31 -12.36
N PHE A 226 -2.66 10.19 -12.10
CA PHE A 226 -3.10 8.86 -12.54
C PHE A 226 -2.62 7.80 -11.55
N SER A 227 -3.41 6.72 -11.41
CA SER A 227 -2.99 5.52 -10.70
C SER A 227 -3.69 4.30 -11.28
N TYR A 228 -2.91 3.29 -11.60
CA TYR A 228 -3.36 2.00 -12.06
C TYR A 228 -2.85 0.90 -11.12
N VAL A 229 -3.70 -0.08 -10.83
CA VAL A 229 -3.37 -1.22 -9.97
C VAL A 229 -3.53 -2.49 -10.75
N ASP A 230 -2.43 -3.22 -10.93
CA ASP A 230 -2.45 -4.63 -11.29
C ASP A 230 -2.64 -5.47 -10.01
N GLN A 231 -3.58 -6.39 -10.04
CA GLN A 231 -3.90 -7.27 -8.90
C GLN A 231 -2.91 -8.43 -8.75
N GLU A 232 -1.70 -8.29 -9.28
CA GLU A 232 -0.60 -9.24 -9.19
C GLU A 232 0.63 -8.57 -8.57
N GLY A 233 1.40 -9.36 -7.83
CA GLY A 233 2.60 -8.91 -7.14
C GLY A 233 3.48 -10.09 -6.74
N GLY A 234 4.37 -9.91 -5.77
CA GLY A 234 5.35 -10.90 -5.34
C GLY A 234 4.76 -12.24 -4.86
N GLU A 235 3.50 -12.28 -4.37
CA GLU A 235 2.82 -13.52 -4.02
C GLU A 235 2.48 -14.39 -5.23
N TYR A 236 2.27 -13.77 -6.39
CA TYR A 236 2.04 -14.52 -7.63
C TYR A 236 3.31 -15.20 -8.11
N VAL A 237 4.46 -14.55 -7.97
CA VAL A 237 5.77 -15.19 -8.17
C VAL A 237 5.91 -16.40 -7.27
N THR A 238 5.54 -16.29 -5.99
CA THR A 238 5.57 -17.42 -5.03
C THR A 238 4.63 -18.55 -5.43
N LYS A 239 3.42 -18.22 -5.90
CA LYS A 239 2.44 -19.21 -6.39
C LYS A 239 2.94 -19.95 -7.62
N ASP A 240 3.58 -19.24 -8.57
CA ASP A 240 4.15 -19.85 -9.75
C ASP A 240 5.29 -20.82 -9.39
N ILE A 241 6.20 -20.40 -8.51
CA ILE A 241 7.26 -21.26 -7.98
C ILE A 241 6.66 -22.50 -7.29
N SER A 242 5.67 -22.31 -6.40
CA SER A 242 4.98 -23.40 -5.70
C SER A 242 4.38 -24.40 -6.67
N THR A 243 3.72 -23.93 -7.71
CA THR A 243 3.03 -24.76 -8.70
C THR A 243 4.01 -25.49 -9.62
N ILE A 244 4.99 -24.77 -10.16
CA ILE A 244 5.93 -25.31 -11.14
C ILE A 244 6.89 -26.31 -10.47
N LEU A 245 7.37 -26.01 -9.26
CA LEU A 245 8.28 -26.88 -8.50
C LEU A 245 7.51 -27.92 -7.65
N ASN A 246 6.17 -27.89 -7.66
CA ASN A 246 5.31 -28.75 -6.86
C ASN A 246 5.72 -28.78 -5.37
N THR A 247 5.82 -27.60 -4.77
CA THR A 247 6.23 -27.39 -3.38
C THR A 247 5.18 -26.55 -2.62
N THR A 248 5.30 -26.46 -1.30
CA THR A 248 4.38 -25.64 -0.50
C THR A 248 4.63 -24.14 -0.74
N LEU A 249 3.61 -23.28 -0.51
CA LEU A 249 3.76 -21.82 -0.63
C LEU A 249 4.86 -21.27 0.30
N ASP A 250 4.95 -21.77 1.52
CA ASP A 250 5.98 -21.32 2.47
C ASP A 250 7.38 -21.69 2.00
N ASN A 251 7.56 -22.89 1.43
CA ASN A 251 8.85 -23.29 0.86
C ASN A 251 9.16 -22.51 -0.43
N ALA A 252 8.16 -22.27 -1.29
CA ALA A 252 8.31 -21.43 -2.47
C ALA A 252 8.72 -19.98 -2.13
N GLU A 253 8.11 -19.39 -1.09
CA GLU A 253 8.49 -18.06 -0.59
C GLU A 253 9.93 -18.05 -0.07
N ARG A 254 10.30 -19.04 0.73
CA ARG A 254 11.68 -19.18 1.21
C ARG A 254 12.67 -19.29 0.06
N ILE A 255 12.40 -20.14 -0.93
CA ILE A 255 13.26 -20.34 -2.12
C ILE A 255 13.38 -19.04 -2.92
N LYS A 256 12.26 -18.35 -3.14
CA LYS A 256 12.26 -17.03 -3.81
C LYS A 256 13.18 -16.03 -3.11
N LEU A 257 13.13 -15.96 -1.78
CA LEU A 257 13.92 -15.02 -0.99
C LEU A 257 15.40 -15.40 -0.88
N GLU A 258 15.71 -16.70 -0.83
CA GLU A 258 17.09 -17.20 -0.65
C GLU A 258 17.86 -17.30 -1.98
N TYR A 259 17.21 -17.72 -3.06
CA TYR A 259 17.85 -18.07 -4.34
C TYR A 259 17.27 -17.32 -5.54
N GLY A 260 16.22 -16.50 -5.33
CA GLY A 260 15.52 -15.85 -6.42
C GLY A 260 16.32 -14.73 -7.09
N TYR A 261 16.30 -14.72 -8.43
CA TYR A 261 16.84 -13.69 -9.29
C TYR A 261 15.86 -13.41 -10.43
N ALA A 262 15.61 -12.12 -10.74
CA ALA A 262 14.66 -11.73 -11.78
C ALA A 262 15.31 -11.60 -13.18
N SER A 263 16.33 -12.37 -13.45
CA SER A 263 16.99 -12.43 -14.77
C SER A 263 17.65 -13.79 -14.97
N SER A 264 17.08 -14.60 -15.85
CA SER A 264 17.60 -15.92 -16.21
C SER A 264 19.00 -15.86 -16.85
N LYS A 265 19.32 -14.75 -17.53
CA LYS A 265 20.63 -14.53 -18.15
C LYS A 265 21.75 -14.28 -17.14
N LYS A 266 21.45 -13.78 -15.96
CA LYS A 266 22.40 -13.45 -14.89
C LYS A 266 22.48 -14.55 -13.82
N ALA A 267 21.48 -15.43 -13.76
CA ALA A 267 21.43 -16.58 -12.87
C ALA A 267 22.45 -17.65 -13.29
N ARG A 268 22.90 -18.47 -12.33
CA ARG A 268 23.96 -19.46 -12.53
C ARG A 268 23.39 -20.85 -12.78
N PRO A 269 23.58 -21.41 -13.99
CA PRO A 269 23.03 -22.73 -14.32
C PRO A 269 23.70 -23.88 -13.58
N ASP A 270 24.91 -23.66 -13.03
CA ASP A 270 25.70 -24.69 -12.34
C ASP A 270 25.46 -24.70 -10.81
N GLU A 271 24.66 -23.76 -10.29
CA GLU A 271 24.29 -23.73 -8.88
C GLU A 271 22.92 -24.35 -8.64
N TYR A 272 22.90 -25.37 -7.76
CA TYR A 272 21.71 -26.15 -7.44
C TYR A 272 21.35 -26.03 -5.97
N PHE A 273 20.07 -25.93 -5.69
CA PHE A 273 19.52 -25.96 -4.33
C PHE A 273 18.45 -27.04 -4.18
N PRO A 274 18.25 -27.56 -2.95
CA PRO A 274 17.25 -28.61 -2.69
C PRO A 274 15.86 -27.99 -2.53
N VAL A 275 14.86 -28.56 -3.19
CA VAL A 275 13.45 -28.21 -3.10
C VAL A 275 12.66 -29.38 -2.55
N GLU A 276 11.99 -29.16 -1.42
CA GLU A 276 11.04 -30.14 -0.87
C GLU A 276 9.82 -30.24 -1.79
N THR A 277 9.68 -31.34 -2.50
CA THR A 277 8.62 -31.56 -3.48
C THR A 277 7.51 -32.41 -2.85
N ILE A 278 6.25 -31.98 -2.99
CA ILE A 278 5.09 -32.68 -2.46
C ILE A 278 5.05 -34.12 -3.04
N GLY A 279 4.90 -35.12 -2.18
CA GLY A 279 4.83 -36.54 -2.56
C GLY A 279 6.18 -37.22 -2.81
N LYS A 280 7.31 -36.52 -2.70
CA LYS A 280 8.65 -37.11 -2.76
C LYS A 280 9.28 -37.18 -1.37
N LYS A 281 10.05 -38.27 -1.11
CA LYS A 281 10.79 -38.42 0.16
C LYS A 281 12.09 -37.63 0.18
N GLU A 282 12.72 -37.48 -0.98
CA GLU A 282 13.97 -36.75 -1.14
C GLU A 282 13.73 -35.40 -1.87
N PRO A 283 14.43 -34.33 -1.45
CA PRO A 283 14.35 -33.06 -2.14
C PRO A 283 14.78 -33.17 -3.61
N THR A 284 14.10 -32.49 -4.48
CA THR A 284 14.49 -32.37 -5.89
C THR A 284 15.55 -31.25 -6.02
N LYS A 285 16.60 -31.49 -6.81
CA LYS A 285 17.58 -30.46 -7.14
C LYS A 285 17.03 -29.56 -8.24
N VAL A 286 17.04 -28.27 -8.01
CA VAL A 286 16.64 -27.24 -8.97
C VAL A 286 17.82 -26.28 -9.13
N ASP A 287 18.11 -25.88 -10.35
CA ASP A 287 19.14 -24.89 -10.62
C ASP A 287 18.60 -23.46 -10.50
N GLU A 288 19.52 -22.53 -10.26
CA GLU A 288 19.18 -21.11 -10.05
C GLU A 288 18.59 -20.49 -11.32
N GLN A 289 19.05 -20.89 -12.52
CA GLN A 289 18.55 -20.36 -13.79
C GLN A 289 17.08 -20.75 -14.01
N TYR A 290 16.71 -21.98 -13.74
CA TYR A 290 15.31 -22.44 -13.86
C TYR A 290 14.37 -21.67 -12.92
N LEU A 291 14.81 -21.42 -11.68
CA LEU A 291 14.06 -20.57 -10.75
C LEU A 291 13.94 -19.14 -11.28
N ALA A 292 15.02 -18.58 -11.82
CA ALA A 292 15.03 -17.24 -12.36
C ALA A 292 14.10 -17.09 -13.58
N GLU A 293 13.99 -18.11 -14.44
CA GLU A 293 13.02 -18.13 -15.55
C GLU A 293 11.58 -18.01 -15.09
N ILE A 294 11.21 -18.69 -14.00
CA ILE A 294 9.86 -18.60 -13.42
C ILE A 294 9.59 -17.19 -12.90
N ILE A 295 10.55 -16.63 -12.16
CA ILE A 295 10.45 -15.30 -11.56
C ILE A 295 10.38 -14.21 -12.63
N GLU A 296 11.30 -14.26 -13.61
CA GLU A 296 11.39 -13.31 -14.72
C GLU A 296 10.08 -13.28 -15.52
N ALA A 297 9.50 -14.45 -15.84
CA ALA A 297 8.27 -14.53 -16.61
C ALA A 297 7.09 -13.81 -15.92
N ARG A 298 6.92 -14.00 -14.61
CA ARG A 298 5.85 -13.31 -13.87
C ARG A 298 6.09 -11.82 -13.76
N LEU A 299 7.29 -11.40 -13.39
CA LEU A 299 7.61 -9.98 -13.28
C LEU A 299 7.51 -9.26 -14.63
N GLN A 300 7.91 -9.93 -15.71
CA GLN A 300 7.75 -9.39 -17.07
C GLN A 300 6.27 -9.12 -17.37
N GLN A 301 5.39 -10.08 -17.09
CA GLN A 301 3.95 -9.91 -17.29
C GLN A 301 3.40 -8.70 -16.51
N ILE A 302 3.76 -8.58 -15.22
CA ILE A 302 3.37 -7.43 -14.39
C ILE A 302 3.84 -6.12 -15.02
N TYR A 303 5.12 -6.00 -15.37
CA TYR A 303 5.65 -4.78 -15.95
C TYR A 303 5.04 -4.44 -17.31
N GLU A 304 4.78 -5.43 -18.18
CA GLU A 304 4.08 -5.21 -19.44
C GLU A 304 2.65 -4.70 -19.25
N THR A 305 1.96 -5.19 -18.20
CA THR A 305 0.62 -4.73 -17.83
C THR A 305 0.65 -3.28 -17.35
N LEU A 306 1.60 -2.94 -16.47
CA LEU A 306 1.79 -1.56 -16.00
C LEU A 306 2.17 -0.62 -17.15
N LYS A 307 3.07 -1.07 -18.06
CA LYS A 307 3.45 -0.32 -19.24
C LYS A 307 2.25 0.06 -20.11
N LYS A 308 1.41 -0.91 -20.43
CA LYS A 308 0.19 -0.66 -21.23
C LYS A 308 -0.73 0.41 -20.60
N ALA A 309 -0.83 0.44 -19.28
CA ALA A 309 -1.62 1.44 -18.58
C ALA A 309 -0.95 2.84 -18.60
N LEU A 310 0.37 2.89 -18.45
CA LEU A 310 1.16 4.13 -18.50
C LEU A 310 1.22 4.73 -19.92
N ASP A 311 1.32 3.88 -20.95
CA ASP A 311 1.28 4.31 -22.36
C ASP A 311 -0.05 5.02 -22.70
N GLN A 312 -1.18 4.60 -22.12
CA GLN A 312 -2.49 5.21 -22.38
C GLN A 312 -2.60 6.68 -21.90
N VAL A 313 -1.74 7.08 -20.98
CA VAL A 313 -1.70 8.44 -20.42
C VAL A 313 -0.40 9.19 -20.76
N GLU A 314 0.37 8.67 -21.73
CA GLU A 314 1.62 9.26 -22.22
C GLU A 314 2.62 9.57 -21.08
N ALA A 315 2.66 8.69 -20.04
CA ALA A 315 3.41 8.93 -18.83
C ALA A 315 4.93 8.95 -19.04
N PHE A 316 5.43 8.27 -20.07
CA PHE A 316 6.86 8.20 -20.38
C PHE A 316 7.43 9.47 -21.01
N ASP A 317 6.59 10.44 -21.37
CA ASP A 317 7.01 11.77 -21.84
C ASP A 317 7.39 12.71 -20.67
N LEU A 318 7.19 12.27 -19.43
CA LEU A 318 7.45 13.08 -18.22
C LEU A 318 8.95 13.10 -17.87
N PRO A 319 9.53 14.28 -17.60
CA PRO A 319 10.99 14.42 -17.42
C PRO A 319 11.52 13.88 -16.07
N GLY A 320 10.66 13.62 -15.10
CA GLY A 320 11.06 13.12 -13.78
C GLY A 320 11.43 11.62 -13.75
N GLY A 321 11.25 10.92 -14.89
CA GLY A 321 11.66 9.53 -15.04
C GLY A 321 10.85 8.53 -14.23
N LEU A 322 11.49 7.44 -13.82
CA LEU A 322 10.88 6.29 -13.16
C LEU A 322 11.47 6.03 -11.79
N VAL A 323 10.62 5.89 -10.77
CA VAL A 323 11.01 5.47 -9.42
C VAL A 323 10.29 4.19 -9.04
N ILE A 324 11.02 3.21 -8.51
CA ILE A 324 10.49 1.91 -8.11
C ILE A 324 10.70 1.70 -6.61
N THR A 325 9.68 1.18 -5.94
CA THR A 325 9.70 0.78 -4.53
C THR A 325 8.79 -0.43 -4.30
N GLY A 326 8.57 -0.81 -3.04
CA GLY A 326 7.70 -1.93 -2.66
C GLY A 326 8.48 -3.21 -2.36
N GLY A 327 7.87 -4.09 -1.56
CA GLY A 327 8.57 -5.26 -1.03
C GLY A 327 9.10 -6.24 -2.10
N ALA A 328 8.37 -6.42 -3.19
CA ALA A 328 8.78 -7.35 -4.25
C ALA A 328 9.88 -6.77 -5.15
N SER A 329 10.08 -5.45 -5.18
CA SER A 329 11.19 -4.81 -5.91
C SER A 329 12.56 -5.06 -5.30
N SER A 330 12.62 -5.57 -4.06
CA SER A 330 13.89 -5.99 -3.43
C SER A 330 14.46 -7.29 -4.00
N LEU A 331 13.71 -8.00 -4.85
CA LEU A 331 14.20 -9.18 -5.53
C LEU A 331 15.34 -8.80 -6.49
N PRO A 332 16.52 -9.44 -6.40
CA PRO A 332 17.64 -9.11 -7.26
C PRO A 332 17.26 -9.19 -8.74
N GLY A 333 17.60 -8.17 -9.52
CA GLY A 333 17.29 -8.09 -10.94
C GLY A 333 15.90 -7.54 -11.29
N ALA A 334 15.02 -7.29 -10.30
CA ALA A 334 13.67 -6.80 -10.56
C ALA A 334 13.65 -5.38 -11.14
N VAL A 335 14.53 -4.51 -10.67
CA VAL A 335 14.63 -3.12 -11.17
C VAL A 335 15.17 -3.10 -12.59
N GLU A 336 16.25 -3.83 -12.86
CA GLU A 336 16.87 -3.92 -14.21
C GLU A 336 15.91 -4.56 -15.22
N LEU A 337 15.07 -5.51 -14.79
CA LEU A 337 14.03 -6.07 -15.63
C LEU A 337 12.97 -5.01 -15.97
N ALA A 338 12.55 -4.22 -14.99
CA ALA A 338 11.62 -3.10 -15.20
C ALA A 338 12.19 -2.09 -16.21
N GLU A 339 13.45 -1.66 -16.07
CA GLU A 339 14.13 -0.76 -17.01
C GLU A 339 14.10 -1.31 -18.45
N SER A 340 14.40 -2.61 -18.61
CA SER A 340 14.43 -3.27 -19.91
C SER A 340 13.06 -3.31 -20.61
N ILE A 341 11.98 -3.39 -19.84
CA ILE A 341 10.60 -3.51 -20.36
C ILE A 341 9.96 -2.14 -20.55
N LEU A 342 10.12 -1.25 -19.56
CA LEU A 342 9.53 0.08 -19.58
C LEU A 342 10.26 1.03 -20.51
N GLY A 343 11.57 0.80 -20.73
CA GLY A 343 12.39 1.60 -21.61
C GLY A 343 12.98 2.87 -20.98
N GLU A 344 12.90 2.96 -19.62
CA GLU A 344 13.37 4.09 -18.82
C GLU A 344 14.34 3.63 -17.76
N GLU A 345 15.35 4.46 -17.44
CA GLU A 345 16.19 4.23 -16.26
C GLU A 345 15.38 4.42 -14.99
N ALA A 346 15.54 3.51 -14.03
CA ALA A 346 14.75 3.50 -12.80
C ALA A 346 15.61 3.79 -11.57
N ARG A 347 15.16 4.74 -10.74
CA ARG A 347 15.72 4.94 -9.42
C ARG A 347 15.00 4.01 -8.42
N PHE A 348 15.77 3.15 -7.76
CA PHE A 348 15.24 2.29 -6.70
C PHE A 348 15.20 3.06 -5.37
N TYR A 349 14.02 3.13 -4.75
CA TYR A 349 13.84 3.79 -3.46
C TYR A 349 13.71 2.78 -2.32
N ILE A 350 14.51 3.00 -1.30
CA ILE A 350 14.48 2.30 0.00
C ILE A 350 14.50 3.36 1.09
N PRO A 351 13.61 3.32 2.11
CA PRO A 351 13.69 4.22 3.25
C PRO A 351 15.06 4.13 3.95
N GLU A 352 15.65 5.27 4.29
CA GLU A 352 16.97 5.34 4.91
C GLU A 352 16.90 5.32 6.46
N GLU A 353 15.70 5.52 7.02
CA GLU A 353 15.47 5.61 8.45
C GLU A 353 15.81 4.30 9.16
N VAL A 354 16.43 4.44 10.35
CA VAL A 354 16.80 3.30 11.18
C VAL A 354 15.56 2.47 11.54
N GLY A 355 15.60 1.18 11.20
CA GLY A 355 14.50 0.25 11.43
C GLY A 355 13.49 0.15 10.28
N LEU A 356 13.62 0.97 9.22
CA LEU A 356 12.77 0.95 8.03
C LEU A 356 13.52 0.63 6.72
N ARG A 357 14.79 0.24 6.78
CA ARG A 357 15.65 -0.01 5.61
C ARG A 357 15.23 -1.24 4.81
N ASN A 358 13.98 -1.22 4.37
CA ASN A 358 13.41 -2.21 3.46
C ASN A 358 12.29 -1.53 2.67
N PRO A 359 12.21 -1.67 1.35
CA PRO A 359 11.22 -0.97 0.52
C PRO A 359 9.78 -1.37 0.86
N SER A 360 9.56 -2.48 1.55
CA SER A 360 8.23 -2.86 2.03
C SER A 360 7.66 -1.90 3.10
N TYR A 361 8.47 -1.04 3.69
CA TYR A 361 8.02 -0.02 4.66
C TYR A 361 7.73 1.34 4.01
N THR A 362 7.99 1.52 2.73
CA THR A 362 7.79 2.81 2.03
C THR A 362 6.42 3.38 2.29
N THR A 363 5.36 2.58 2.12
CA THR A 363 3.98 3.02 2.33
C THR A 363 3.71 3.40 3.78
N ALA A 364 4.06 2.57 4.75
CA ALA A 364 3.82 2.85 6.17
C ALA A 364 4.57 4.10 6.65
N TYR A 365 5.80 4.29 6.21
CA TYR A 365 6.59 5.49 6.47
C TYR A 365 6.02 6.70 5.73
N GLY A 366 5.68 6.55 4.47
CA GLY A 366 5.07 7.60 3.65
C GLY A 366 3.77 8.14 4.23
N ILE A 367 2.91 7.29 4.81
CA ILE A 367 1.68 7.72 5.50
C ILE A 367 2.00 8.70 6.63
N VAL A 368 3.01 8.40 7.43
CA VAL A 368 3.43 9.28 8.54
C VAL A 368 4.06 10.57 8.03
N ALA A 369 4.94 10.46 7.02
CA ALA A 369 5.62 11.60 6.42
C ALA A 369 4.64 12.57 5.76
N TYR A 370 3.72 12.06 4.96
CA TYR A 370 2.66 12.82 4.33
C TYR A 370 1.81 13.56 5.35
N ALA A 371 1.31 12.87 6.37
CA ALA A 371 0.49 13.48 7.41
C ALA A 371 1.25 14.52 8.25
N ALA A 372 2.55 14.37 8.43
CA ALA A 372 3.38 15.32 9.17
C ALA A 372 3.69 16.60 8.37
N LYS A 373 3.71 16.52 7.05
CA LYS A 373 3.92 17.66 6.14
C LYS A 373 2.64 18.41 5.79
N LEU A 374 1.46 17.78 5.97
CA LEU A 374 0.20 18.46 5.68
C LEU A 374 0.12 19.81 6.42
N PRO A 375 -0.15 20.91 5.73
CA PRO A 375 -0.31 22.22 6.34
C PRO A 375 -1.44 22.21 7.39
N ASP A 376 -1.32 23.05 8.42
CA ASP A 376 -2.36 23.18 9.46
C ASP A 376 -3.75 23.49 8.86
N ILE A 377 -3.80 24.23 7.76
CA ILE A 377 -5.05 24.54 7.05
C ILE A 377 -5.79 23.28 6.57
N TYR A 378 -5.05 22.22 6.21
CA TYR A 378 -5.64 20.95 5.80
C TYR A 378 -6.39 20.27 6.95
N HIS A 379 -5.83 20.31 8.14
CA HIS A 379 -6.47 19.76 9.34
C HIS A 379 -7.70 20.56 9.73
N VAL A 380 -7.64 21.91 9.59
CA VAL A 380 -8.78 22.81 9.80
C VAL A 380 -9.89 22.53 8.79
N ALA A 381 -9.52 22.37 7.51
CA ALA A 381 -10.46 22.06 6.43
C ALA A 381 -11.21 20.73 6.68
N GLN A 382 -10.57 19.75 7.32
CA GLN A 382 -11.19 18.47 7.71
C GLN A 382 -12.06 18.57 9.00
N GLY A 383 -12.26 19.78 9.57
CA GLY A 383 -13.02 19.99 10.81
C GLY A 383 -12.25 19.61 12.08
N ARG A 384 -10.94 19.48 11.99
CA ARG A 384 -10.04 19.11 13.09
C ARG A 384 -9.34 20.37 13.63
N SER A 385 -10.11 21.35 14.11
CA SER A 385 -9.50 22.47 14.83
C SER A 385 -8.71 21.97 16.03
N LYS A 386 -7.62 22.66 16.39
CA LYS A 386 -6.71 22.36 17.51
C LYS A 386 -7.45 22.12 18.85
N GLN A 387 -8.18 21.01 18.98
CA GLN A 387 -8.40 20.47 20.30
C GLN A 387 -7.04 19.95 20.75
N VAL A 388 -6.48 20.59 21.78
CA VAL A 388 -5.34 20.09 22.53
C VAL A 388 -5.74 18.70 23.05
N LYS A 389 -5.50 17.67 22.24
CA LYS A 389 -5.73 16.29 22.67
C LYS A 389 -4.76 16.04 23.83
N GLN A 390 -5.30 15.52 24.94
CA GLN A 390 -4.51 15.15 26.10
C GLN A 390 -3.36 14.23 25.69
N PRO A 391 -2.17 14.38 26.29
CA PRO A 391 -1.01 13.57 25.94
C PRO A 391 -1.32 12.09 26.17
N LEU A 392 -0.91 11.26 25.22
CA LEU A 392 -0.80 9.82 25.39
C LEU A 392 0.04 9.58 26.66
N HIS A 393 -0.56 9.01 27.69
CA HIS A 393 0.15 8.71 28.94
C HIS A 393 1.10 7.52 28.74
N PRO A 394 2.32 7.55 29.29
CA PRO A 394 3.14 6.34 29.38
C PRO A 394 2.36 5.24 30.11
N THR A 395 2.41 4.03 29.59
CA THR A 395 1.80 2.87 30.24
C THR A 395 2.47 2.63 31.60
N GLU A 396 1.76 2.85 32.70
CA GLU A 396 2.20 2.28 33.98
C GLU A 396 2.18 0.75 33.85
N ASN A 397 3.34 0.14 34.12
CA ASN A 397 3.49 -1.32 34.19
C ASN A 397 2.52 -1.89 35.25
N ARG A 398 1.31 -2.27 34.82
CA ARG A 398 0.46 -3.16 35.63
C ARG A 398 0.90 -4.59 35.36
N SER A 399 1.52 -5.20 36.36
CA SER A 399 1.78 -6.62 36.43
C SER A 399 0.47 -7.41 36.18
N TYR A 400 0.47 -8.22 35.15
CA TYR A 400 -0.65 -9.10 34.78
C TYR A 400 -0.60 -10.33 35.71
N GLU A 401 -1.52 -10.43 36.66
CA GLU A 401 -1.81 -11.67 37.37
C GLU A 401 -2.83 -12.47 36.54
N PRO A 402 -2.53 -13.71 36.12
CA PRO A 402 -3.47 -14.53 35.38
C PRO A 402 -4.57 -15.04 36.31
N LYS A 403 -5.86 -14.78 35.97
CA LYS A 403 -7.00 -15.45 36.58
C LYS A 403 -7.07 -16.92 36.13
N PRO A 404 -7.46 -17.84 37.00
CA PRO A 404 -7.60 -19.25 36.64
C PRO A 404 -8.74 -19.45 35.64
N ALA A 405 -8.48 -20.31 34.64
CA ALA A 405 -9.42 -20.70 33.61
C ALA A 405 -10.45 -21.68 34.18
N ASP A 406 -11.73 -21.33 34.12
CA ASP A 406 -12.82 -22.26 34.26
C ASP A 406 -12.96 -23.14 33.00
N HIS A 407 -12.72 -24.43 33.16
CA HIS A 407 -12.92 -25.45 32.14
C HIS A 407 -14.43 -25.71 31.96
N VAL A 408 -15.01 -25.24 30.88
CA VAL A 408 -16.28 -25.77 30.36
C VAL A 408 -15.99 -26.32 28.95
N ALA A 409 -16.06 -27.64 28.85
CA ALA A 409 -15.95 -28.33 27.56
C ALA A 409 -17.30 -28.28 26.83
N PRO A 410 -17.35 -27.91 25.53
CA PRO A 410 -18.54 -28.11 24.73
C PRO A 410 -18.55 -29.52 24.12
N SER A 411 -19.66 -30.21 24.28
CA SER A 411 -19.99 -31.47 23.62
C SER A 411 -20.28 -31.20 22.12
N TYR A 412 -19.56 -31.88 21.24
CA TYR A 412 -19.87 -31.90 19.80
C TYR A 412 -20.76 -33.10 19.49
N SER A 413 -21.90 -32.82 18.83
CA SER A 413 -22.70 -33.82 18.15
C SER A 413 -22.17 -34.00 16.73
N GLU A 414 -21.85 -35.23 16.35
CA GLU A 414 -21.52 -35.65 14.99
C GLU A 414 -22.77 -35.58 14.10
N GLU A 415 -22.74 -34.73 13.07
CA GLU A 415 -23.61 -34.86 11.91
C GLU A 415 -22.80 -34.76 10.62
N GLY A 416 -23.04 -35.76 9.77
CA GLY A 416 -22.36 -36.25 8.62
C GLY A 416 -21.86 -35.27 7.58
N TYR A 417 -20.61 -35.49 7.18
CA TYR A 417 -20.05 -34.93 5.95
C TYR A 417 -20.29 -35.84 4.76
N GLY A 418 -21.07 -35.36 3.80
CA GLY A 418 -21.23 -35.96 2.49
C GLY A 418 -19.93 -35.86 1.68
N GLN A 419 -19.60 -36.97 0.99
CA GLN A 419 -18.47 -37.09 0.08
C GLN A 419 -18.62 -36.10 -1.08
N GLU A 420 -17.80 -35.06 -1.15
CA GLU A 420 -17.55 -34.33 -2.38
C GLU A 420 -16.45 -35.02 -3.19
N SER A 421 -16.83 -35.46 -4.37
CA SER A 421 -15.95 -36.06 -5.37
C SER A 421 -14.86 -35.07 -5.79
N THR A 422 -13.60 -35.45 -5.61
CA THR A 422 -12.41 -34.79 -6.14
C THR A 422 -12.48 -34.73 -7.66
N LYS A 423 -12.91 -33.57 -8.19
CA LYS A 423 -12.56 -33.20 -9.56
C LYS A 423 -11.07 -32.82 -9.56
N GLU A 424 -10.27 -33.69 -10.10
CA GLU A 424 -8.88 -33.42 -10.44
C GLU A 424 -8.83 -32.12 -11.24
N ASN A 425 -8.15 -31.13 -10.69
CA ASN A 425 -8.11 -29.77 -11.25
C ASN A 425 -7.46 -29.86 -12.64
N SER A 426 -8.14 -29.40 -13.68
CA SER A 426 -7.66 -29.43 -15.07
C SER A 426 -6.29 -28.77 -15.26
N TYR A 427 -5.93 -27.91 -14.33
CA TYR A 427 -4.67 -27.21 -14.18
C TYR A 427 -3.49 -28.14 -13.86
N GLU A 428 -3.61 -29.03 -12.85
CA GLU A 428 -2.55 -29.99 -12.51
C GLU A 428 -2.19 -30.91 -13.67
N LYS A 429 -3.18 -31.30 -14.52
CA LYS A 429 -2.95 -32.08 -15.71
C LYS A 429 -2.16 -31.33 -16.78
N LYS A 430 -2.47 -30.04 -17.03
CA LYS A 430 -1.74 -29.20 -18.00
C LYS A 430 -0.29 -28.97 -17.58
N VAL A 431 -0.05 -28.66 -16.31
CA VAL A 431 1.29 -28.43 -15.76
C VAL A 431 2.16 -29.71 -15.82
N LYS A 432 1.60 -30.88 -15.45
CA LYS A 432 2.32 -32.16 -15.54
C LYS A 432 2.70 -32.57 -16.97
N GLN A 433 1.88 -32.19 -17.96
CA GLN A 433 2.14 -32.49 -19.37
C GLN A 433 3.25 -31.61 -19.98
N LEU A 434 3.45 -30.40 -19.44
CA LEU A 434 4.49 -29.44 -19.88
C LEU A 434 5.87 -29.76 -19.31
N ILE A 435 5.94 -30.29 -18.09
CA ILE A 435 7.20 -30.70 -17.44
C ILE A 435 7.86 -31.90 -18.14
N SER A 436 7.11 -32.65 -18.94
CA SER A 436 7.60 -33.89 -19.62
C SER A 436 8.12 -33.65 -21.05
N SER A 437 8.15 -32.42 -21.57
CA SER A 437 8.62 -32.13 -22.94
C SER A 437 9.95 -31.39 -22.93
N GLU A 438 10.98 -32.02 -23.52
CA GLU A 438 12.39 -31.56 -23.58
C GLU A 438 12.70 -30.47 -24.64
N ASP A 439 11.74 -29.74 -25.17
CA ASP A 439 12.00 -28.82 -26.29
C ASP A 439 11.98 -27.33 -25.95
N GLY A 440 12.96 -26.63 -26.53
CA GLY A 440 13.25 -25.21 -26.38
C GLY A 440 12.07 -24.28 -26.65
N GLY A 441 11.63 -23.56 -25.63
CA GLY A 441 10.51 -22.66 -25.65
C GLY A 441 9.84 -22.54 -24.27
N PHE A 442 10.58 -22.91 -23.23
CA PHE A 442 10.09 -22.96 -21.84
C PHE A 442 9.47 -21.62 -21.40
N MET A 443 10.13 -20.49 -21.67
CA MET A 443 9.60 -19.17 -21.33
C MET A 443 8.26 -18.85 -22.01
N GLN A 444 8.11 -19.26 -23.27
CA GLN A 444 6.84 -19.11 -23.98
C GLN A 444 5.76 -20.05 -23.41
N LYS A 445 6.14 -21.24 -22.95
CA LYS A 445 5.22 -22.18 -22.35
C LYS A 445 4.77 -21.73 -20.94
N VAL A 446 5.70 -21.22 -20.12
CA VAL A 446 5.38 -20.63 -18.81
C VAL A 446 4.46 -19.41 -18.96
N ARG A 447 4.76 -18.53 -19.90
CA ARG A 447 3.94 -17.37 -20.22
C ARG A 447 2.52 -17.77 -20.68
N ASN A 448 2.40 -18.74 -21.60
CA ASN A 448 1.11 -19.22 -22.06
C ASN A 448 0.28 -19.88 -20.94
N ILE A 449 0.93 -20.58 -20.00
CA ILE A 449 0.24 -21.14 -18.83
C ILE A 449 -0.27 -20.01 -17.94
N ILE A 450 0.55 -18.99 -17.71
CA ILE A 450 0.18 -17.83 -16.90
C ILE A 450 -1.01 -17.11 -17.54
N ASP A 451 -0.98 -16.88 -18.86
CA ASP A 451 -2.06 -16.22 -19.59
C ASP A 451 -3.36 -17.06 -19.65
N ASP A 452 -3.26 -18.41 -19.79
CA ASP A 452 -4.40 -19.34 -19.82
C ASP A 452 -5.11 -19.52 -18.44
N ILE A 453 -4.42 -19.20 -17.34
CA ILE A 453 -4.95 -19.37 -15.98
C ILE A 453 -5.77 -18.15 -15.56
N PHE A 454 -5.46 -16.99 -16.11
CA PHE A 454 -5.99 -15.71 -15.66
C PHE A 454 -6.89 -15.00 -16.69
N ASN A 455 -7.13 -15.59 -17.87
CA ASN A 455 -8.24 -15.31 -18.76
C ASN A 455 -9.41 -16.25 -18.48
#